data_a60a316c1a57ce015c91954636017ca9
#
_entry.id   a60a316c1a57ce015c91954636017ca9
#
_cell.length_a   1.000
_cell.length_b   1.000
_cell.length_c   1.000
_cell.angle_alpha   90.00
_cell.angle_beta   90.00
_cell.angle_gamma   90.00
#
_symmetry.space_group_name_H-M   'P 1'
#
loop_
_entity.id
_entity.type
_entity.pdbx_description
1 polymer ?
#
loop_
_entity_poly.entity_id
_entity_poly.type
_entity_poly.pdbx_seq_one_letter_code
_entity_poly.pdbx_strand_id
1 'polypeptide(L)'
;MDRLFSHPSPVRIQCRTFVRPLRQRYPNRTMTTPTPRKTRATGRPTLEQVARRAGVSTITASRALRGLSTVGVEYVDKVREAARELNYVVNPAARALARAQSETVAVLVPSLTNNVFTDVVEAIHATLRPHGIEILIGNSHYLRDEEEDLVRYYLASPPMGMIVTGFDRSEAARRLIDASGVPCVHMMELAHAENVYCVGFSQEDAGDAVAKHLLARGCRHNAFIAAQLDPRMLQRGEGFRRALQRAGMHEPDLEILTPAPSSIGLGCELFRQLIARRPDVDGIFLGNDDLAQGALFEARRMNIRVPEDVAIVGFNDLAGSADCVPRLTTVRTPRAEMGETAAQLLLSLIRRERVAKPTIDLGFELVVRESA
;
A
#
# COMPACT_ATOMS: atom_id res chain seq x y z
N MET A 1 -31.74 -17.76 -52.58
CA MET A 1 -32.60 -18.32 -51.53
C MET A 1 -32.36 -17.54 -50.28
N ASP A 2 -33.27 -16.57 -50.10
CA ASP A 2 -33.36 -15.63 -48.97
C ASP A 2 -33.70 -16.33 -47.68
N ARG A 3 -33.22 -15.74 -46.56
CA ARG A 3 -33.93 -15.49 -45.29
C ARG A 3 -32.99 -14.94 -44.23
N LEU A 4 -33.12 -13.66 -43.98
CA LEU A 4 -33.76 -12.97 -42.84
C LEU A 4 -32.84 -12.77 -41.61
N PHE A 5 -32.21 -11.60 -41.57
CA PHE A 5 -31.76 -10.94 -40.34
C PHE A 5 -32.89 -10.01 -39.88
N SER A 6 -33.44 -10.27 -38.70
CA SER A 6 -34.37 -9.39 -38.00
C SER A 6 -33.61 -8.61 -36.91
N HIS A 7 -33.59 -7.30 -37.04
CA HIS A 7 -33.14 -6.36 -36.00
C HIS A 7 -34.24 -6.10 -34.96
N PRO A 8 -33.96 -6.00 -33.68
CA PRO A 8 -34.92 -5.47 -32.71
C PRO A 8 -34.88 -3.95 -32.68
N SER A 9 -36.06 -3.34 -32.63
CA SER A 9 -36.35 -1.93 -32.62
C SER A 9 -35.93 -1.25 -31.30
N PRO A 10 -35.66 0.07 -31.30
CA PRO A 10 -35.27 0.81 -30.07
C PRO A 10 -36.48 1.15 -29.20
N VAL A 11 -36.34 0.89 -27.91
CA VAL A 11 -37.32 1.29 -26.89
C VAL A 11 -37.23 2.79 -26.65
N ARG A 12 -38.32 3.51 -26.94
CA ARG A 12 -38.49 4.93 -26.61
C ARG A 12 -38.88 5.07 -25.14
N ILE A 13 -38.04 5.70 -24.34
CA ILE A 13 -38.38 6.15 -22.99
C ILE A 13 -38.99 7.57 -23.10
N GLN A 14 -40.28 7.69 -22.78
CA GLN A 14 -40.96 8.98 -22.64
C GLN A 14 -40.68 9.60 -21.27
N CYS A 15 -39.91 10.69 -21.23
CA CYS A 15 -39.84 11.57 -20.08
C CYS A 15 -41.14 12.39 -19.96
N ARG A 16 -41.94 12.13 -18.92
CA ARG A 16 -43.01 13.02 -18.50
C ARG A 16 -42.46 14.05 -17.52
N THR A 17 -42.33 15.28 -18.00
CA THR A 17 -42.08 16.48 -17.18
C THR A 17 -43.34 16.83 -16.40
N PHE A 18 -43.26 16.72 -15.07
CA PHE A 18 -44.28 17.27 -14.17
C PHE A 18 -43.83 18.63 -13.67
N VAL A 19 -44.42 19.72 -14.22
CA VAL A 19 -44.32 21.07 -13.66
C VAL A 19 -45.47 21.27 -12.73
N ARG A 20 -45.23 21.52 -11.44
CA ARG A 20 -46.23 22.00 -10.48
C ARG A 20 -45.92 23.46 -10.13
N PRO A 21 -46.92 24.35 -10.13
CA PRO A 21 -46.72 25.74 -9.77
C PRO A 21 -46.66 25.94 -8.26
N LEU A 22 -45.67 26.71 -7.83
CA LEU A 22 -45.52 27.22 -6.46
C LEU A 22 -46.38 28.45 -6.25
N ARG A 23 -47.38 28.38 -5.39
CA ARG A 23 -47.86 29.50 -4.58
C ARG A 23 -48.68 28.98 -3.39
N GLN A 24 -48.08 28.96 -2.20
CA GLN A 24 -48.84 29.03 -0.96
C GLN A 24 -48.09 29.91 0.05
N ARG A 25 -48.85 30.91 0.56
CA ARG A 25 -48.45 31.92 1.57
C ARG A 25 -48.20 31.21 2.91
N TYR A 26 -47.10 31.58 3.56
CA TYR A 26 -46.80 31.15 4.94
C TYR A 26 -47.54 32.07 5.92
N PRO A 27 -48.25 31.54 6.91
CA PRO A 27 -48.74 32.34 8.05
C PRO A 27 -47.61 32.53 9.08
N ASN A 28 -47.57 33.70 9.70
CA ASN A 28 -46.68 34.07 10.80
C ASN A 28 -46.69 33.00 11.90
N ARG A 29 -45.53 32.40 12.17
CA ARG A 29 -45.27 31.55 13.33
C ARG A 29 -44.56 32.36 14.40
N THR A 30 -45.22 32.54 15.53
CA THR A 30 -44.68 32.98 16.81
C THR A 30 -43.42 32.23 17.19
N MET A 31 -42.41 32.97 17.65
CA MET A 31 -41.14 32.41 18.17
C MET A 31 -41.42 31.52 19.38
N THR A 32 -41.33 30.20 19.17
CA THR A 32 -41.22 29.25 20.27
C THR A 32 -39.76 29.02 20.57
N THR A 33 -39.38 29.12 21.85
CA THR A 33 -38.09 28.79 22.42
C THR A 33 -37.59 27.44 21.90
N PRO A 34 -36.30 27.29 21.51
CA PRO A 34 -35.80 26.03 20.99
C PRO A 34 -35.78 24.97 22.11
N THR A 35 -36.57 23.93 21.93
CA THR A 35 -36.50 22.72 22.75
C THR A 35 -35.10 22.11 22.59
N PRO A 36 -34.40 21.71 23.68
CA PRO A 36 -33.08 21.11 23.56
C PRO A 36 -33.15 19.87 22.68
N ARG A 37 -32.35 19.82 21.61
CA ARG A 37 -32.19 18.65 20.72
C ARG A 37 -31.87 17.45 21.59
N LYS A 38 -32.77 16.46 21.66
CA LYS A 38 -32.45 15.13 22.19
C LYS A 38 -31.28 14.56 21.42
N THR A 39 -30.10 14.57 22.03
CA THR A 39 -28.94 13.80 21.54
C THR A 39 -29.36 12.35 21.37
N ARG A 40 -29.19 11.77 20.20
CA ARG A 40 -29.43 10.34 19.99
C ARG A 40 -28.52 9.60 20.97
N ALA A 41 -29.11 9.05 22.03
CA ALA A 41 -28.41 8.22 22.98
C ALA A 41 -27.97 6.93 22.23
N THR A 42 -26.68 6.83 21.92
CA THR A 42 -26.08 5.64 21.25
C THR A 42 -25.96 4.45 22.20
N GLY A 43 -26.46 4.56 23.44
CA GLY A 43 -26.30 3.53 24.50
C GLY A 43 -24.86 3.39 25.02
N ARG A 44 -23.89 4.11 24.45
CA ARG A 44 -22.49 4.08 24.89
C ARG A 44 -22.25 5.09 26.02
N PRO A 45 -21.43 4.75 27.02
CA PRO A 45 -21.03 5.68 28.06
C PRO A 45 -20.42 6.95 27.48
N THR A 46 -20.67 8.08 28.12
CA THR A 46 -20.16 9.39 27.70
C THR A 46 -19.14 9.93 28.68
N LEU A 47 -18.28 10.85 28.23
CA LEU A 47 -17.33 11.55 29.08
C LEU A 47 -18.02 12.28 30.24
N GLU A 48 -19.26 12.79 30.02
CA GLU A 48 -20.07 13.42 31.06
C GLU A 48 -20.44 12.44 32.16
N GLN A 49 -20.81 11.20 31.80
CA GLN A 49 -21.11 10.15 32.78
C GLN A 49 -19.89 9.76 33.59
N VAL A 50 -18.70 9.66 32.95
CA VAL A 50 -17.42 9.44 33.65
C VAL A 50 -17.10 10.57 34.62
N ALA A 51 -17.24 11.82 34.19
CA ALA A 51 -17.00 12.99 35.03
C ALA A 51 -17.93 13.02 36.24
N ARG A 52 -19.23 12.75 36.04
CA ARG A 52 -20.24 12.65 37.10
C ARG A 52 -19.90 11.52 38.09
N ARG A 53 -19.52 10.35 37.59
CA ARG A 53 -19.15 9.18 38.42
C ARG A 53 -17.88 9.41 39.24
N ALA A 54 -16.90 10.13 38.67
CA ALA A 54 -15.66 10.51 39.33
C ALA A 54 -15.77 11.74 40.24
N GLY A 55 -16.91 12.47 40.26
CA GLY A 55 -17.13 13.68 41.04
C GLY A 55 -16.29 14.87 40.56
N VAL A 56 -15.99 14.96 39.26
CA VAL A 56 -15.19 16.05 38.65
C VAL A 56 -15.91 16.71 37.47
N SER A 57 -15.40 17.85 37.01
CA SER A 57 -15.90 18.47 35.78
C SER A 57 -15.51 17.64 34.54
N THR A 58 -16.28 17.77 33.45
CA THR A 58 -15.97 17.11 32.14
C THR A 58 -14.60 17.54 31.61
N ILE A 59 -14.19 18.78 31.87
CA ILE A 59 -12.86 19.29 31.50
C ILE A 59 -11.78 18.57 32.32
N THR A 60 -11.98 18.40 33.61
CA THR A 60 -11.04 17.68 34.50
C THR A 60 -10.96 16.20 34.09
N ALA A 61 -12.11 15.53 33.85
CA ALA A 61 -12.16 14.16 33.36
C ALA A 61 -11.41 13.99 32.02
N SER A 62 -11.64 14.90 31.07
CA SER A 62 -10.94 14.92 29.80
C SER A 62 -9.41 15.07 29.95
N ARG A 63 -8.98 15.97 30.84
CA ARG A 63 -7.54 16.19 31.10
C ARG A 63 -6.90 15.00 31.82
N ALA A 64 -7.59 14.40 32.79
CA ALA A 64 -7.14 13.22 33.52
C ALA A 64 -6.95 12.00 32.57
N LEU A 65 -7.92 11.72 31.70
CA LEU A 65 -7.83 10.64 30.72
C LEU A 65 -6.73 10.84 29.68
N ARG A 66 -6.31 12.09 29.47
CA ARG A 66 -5.18 12.45 28.61
C ARG A 66 -3.82 12.40 29.29
N GLY A 67 -3.76 12.16 30.60
CA GLY A 67 -2.52 12.13 31.35
C GLY A 67 -1.83 13.48 31.49
N LEU A 68 -2.58 14.60 31.40
CA LEU A 68 -2.00 15.94 31.56
C LEU A 68 -1.58 16.19 33.02
N SER A 69 -0.36 16.67 33.23
CA SER A 69 0.21 16.99 34.55
C SER A 69 -0.53 18.08 35.33
N THR A 70 -1.48 18.78 34.69
CA THR A 70 -2.31 19.82 35.31
C THR A 70 -3.44 19.27 36.19
N VAL A 71 -3.63 17.92 36.24
CA VAL A 71 -4.60 17.26 37.09
C VAL A 71 -3.89 16.48 38.17
N GLY A 72 -4.27 16.71 39.44
CA GLY A 72 -3.68 15.98 40.56
C GLY A 72 -3.89 14.47 40.43
N VAL A 73 -2.92 13.66 40.87
CA VAL A 73 -2.88 12.19 40.76
C VAL A 73 -4.15 11.55 41.31
N GLU A 74 -4.65 12.05 42.43
CA GLU A 74 -5.89 11.58 43.07
C GLU A 74 -7.12 11.63 42.12
N TYR A 75 -7.25 12.73 41.36
CA TYR A 75 -8.34 12.87 40.39
C TYR A 75 -8.13 12.03 39.14
N VAL A 76 -6.87 11.83 38.74
CA VAL A 76 -6.54 10.92 37.60
C VAL A 76 -7.00 9.51 37.92
N ASP A 77 -6.71 9.00 39.10
CA ASP A 77 -7.10 7.65 39.53
C ASP A 77 -8.61 7.49 39.65
N LYS A 78 -9.31 8.44 40.26
CA LYS A 78 -10.78 8.44 40.33
C LYS A 78 -11.43 8.43 38.94
N VAL A 79 -10.90 9.21 38.02
CA VAL A 79 -11.42 9.28 36.63
C VAL A 79 -11.16 7.98 35.87
N ARG A 80 -9.96 7.40 36.02
CA ARG A 80 -9.62 6.12 35.38
C ARG A 80 -10.48 4.98 35.91
N GLU A 81 -10.75 4.97 37.21
CA GLU A 81 -11.61 3.96 37.82
C GLU A 81 -13.06 4.11 37.32
N ALA A 82 -13.61 5.32 37.34
CA ALA A 82 -14.93 5.60 36.80
C ALA A 82 -15.07 5.22 35.32
N ALA A 83 -14.01 5.44 34.52
CA ALA A 83 -14.00 5.04 33.11
C ALA A 83 -13.99 3.52 32.94
N ARG A 84 -13.26 2.78 33.78
CA ARG A 84 -13.26 1.31 33.79
C ARG A 84 -14.63 0.74 34.19
N GLU A 85 -15.20 1.21 35.31
CA GLU A 85 -16.52 0.78 35.79
C GLU A 85 -17.63 0.98 34.73
N LEU A 86 -17.56 2.09 33.98
CA LEU A 86 -18.53 2.40 32.95
C LEU A 86 -18.20 1.78 31.59
N ASN A 87 -17.07 1.06 31.46
CA ASN A 87 -16.55 0.59 30.17
C ASN A 87 -16.45 1.75 29.15
N TYR A 88 -16.07 2.93 29.63
CA TYR A 88 -15.93 4.09 28.77
C TYR A 88 -14.65 4.03 27.95
N VAL A 89 -14.80 4.05 26.65
CA VAL A 89 -13.68 4.19 25.70
C VAL A 89 -13.66 5.62 25.18
N VAL A 90 -12.51 6.27 25.30
CA VAL A 90 -12.32 7.63 24.76
C VAL A 90 -12.59 7.62 23.26
N ASN A 91 -13.51 8.47 22.80
CA ASN A 91 -13.80 8.58 21.38
C ASN A 91 -12.65 9.30 20.66
N PRO A 92 -11.88 8.61 19.77
CA PRO A 92 -10.76 9.21 19.04
C PRO A 92 -11.19 10.39 18.17
N ALA A 93 -12.37 10.32 17.53
CA ALA A 93 -12.89 11.39 16.69
C ALA A 93 -13.22 12.66 17.49
N ALA A 94 -13.83 12.51 18.69
CA ALA A 94 -14.07 13.64 19.57
C ALA A 94 -12.76 14.25 20.09
N ARG A 95 -11.74 13.44 20.31
CA ARG A 95 -10.40 13.86 20.72
C ARG A 95 -9.68 14.59 19.58
N ALA A 96 -9.73 14.07 18.38
CA ALA A 96 -9.16 14.69 17.18
C ALA A 96 -9.81 16.07 16.91
N LEU A 97 -11.16 16.15 17.02
CA LEU A 97 -11.89 17.41 16.87
C LEU A 97 -11.46 18.45 17.92
N ALA A 98 -11.27 18.02 19.17
CA ALA A 98 -10.86 18.91 20.27
C ALA A 98 -9.40 19.39 20.17
N ARG A 99 -8.56 18.66 19.44
CA ARG A 99 -7.12 18.98 19.24
C ARG A 99 -6.83 19.56 17.86
N ALA A 100 -7.79 19.54 16.94
CA ALA A 100 -7.59 19.78 15.52
C ALA A 100 -6.47 18.90 14.89
N GLN A 101 -6.18 17.75 15.48
CA GLN A 101 -5.14 16.81 15.04
C GLN A 101 -5.61 15.36 15.27
N SER A 102 -5.44 14.53 14.25
CA SER A 102 -5.57 13.08 14.33
C SER A 102 -4.36 12.48 15.06
N GLU A 103 -4.49 11.28 15.59
CA GLU A 103 -3.37 10.47 16.13
C GLU A 103 -3.16 9.24 15.24
N THR A 104 -3.42 9.37 13.95
CA THR A 104 -3.30 8.29 12.98
C THR A 104 -2.43 8.68 11.79
N VAL A 105 -1.76 7.71 11.20
CA VAL A 105 -1.05 7.79 9.92
C VAL A 105 -1.76 6.89 8.91
N ALA A 106 -2.06 7.40 7.73
CA ALA A 106 -2.60 6.60 6.64
C ALA A 106 -1.46 5.91 5.88
N VAL A 107 -1.56 4.59 5.70
CA VAL A 107 -0.60 3.77 4.96
C VAL A 107 -1.33 3.15 3.78
N LEU A 108 -1.01 3.58 2.55
CA LEU A 108 -1.62 3.06 1.34
C LEU A 108 -0.69 2.06 0.67
N VAL A 109 -1.19 0.83 0.54
CA VAL A 109 -0.48 -0.28 -0.11
C VAL A 109 -1.36 -0.86 -1.23
N PRO A 110 -0.75 -1.37 -2.31
CA PRO A 110 -1.54 -1.93 -3.41
C PRO A 110 -2.06 -3.34 -3.16
N SER A 111 -1.59 -4.04 -2.10
CA SER A 111 -2.05 -5.39 -1.79
C SER A 111 -1.81 -5.74 -0.32
N LEU A 112 -2.75 -6.45 0.29
CA LEU A 112 -2.62 -7.06 1.62
C LEU A 112 -2.29 -8.56 1.55
N THR A 113 -2.33 -9.15 0.35
CA THR A 113 -2.00 -10.57 0.13
C THR A 113 -0.58 -10.76 -0.42
N ASN A 114 0.06 -9.69 -0.88
CA ASN A 114 1.45 -9.73 -1.30
C ASN A 114 2.36 -9.50 -0.08
N ASN A 115 3.11 -10.52 0.31
CA ASN A 115 3.97 -10.53 1.49
C ASN A 115 5.02 -9.41 1.53
N VAL A 116 5.34 -8.82 0.39
CA VAL A 116 6.22 -7.64 0.32
C VAL A 116 5.71 -6.49 1.19
N PHE A 117 4.39 -6.25 1.18
CA PHE A 117 3.80 -5.15 1.94
C PHE A 117 3.55 -5.48 3.41
N THR A 118 3.44 -6.76 3.76
CA THR A 118 3.24 -7.20 5.14
C THR A 118 4.41 -6.79 6.04
N ASP A 119 5.65 -7.09 5.61
CA ASP A 119 6.86 -6.75 6.37
C ASP A 119 7.03 -5.22 6.52
N VAL A 120 6.70 -4.47 5.46
CA VAL A 120 6.77 -3.00 5.47
C VAL A 120 5.75 -2.39 6.42
N VAL A 121 4.50 -2.83 6.36
CA VAL A 121 3.40 -2.33 7.22
C VAL A 121 3.69 -2.65 8.69
N GLU A 122 4.18 -3.85 8.98
CA GLU A 122 4.57 -4.23 10.35
C GLU A 122 5.69 -3.33 10.89
N ALA A 123 6.73 -3.06 10.09
CA ALA A 123 7.82 -2.17 10.48
C ALA A 123 7.34 -0.73 10.69
N ILE A 124 6.45 -0.21 9.84
CA ILE A 124 5.82 1.11 10.02
C ILE A 124 5.06 1.14 11.35
N HIS A 125 4.22 0.14 11.61
CA HIS A 125 3.44 0.06 12.84
C HIS A 125 4.32 -0.01 14.09
N ALA A 126 5.34 -0.88 14.08
CA ALA A 126 6.29 -1.02 15.18
C ALA A 126 7.02 0.29 15.50
N THR A 127 7.34 1.09 14.47
CA THR A 127 8.02 2.38 14.60
C THR A 127 7.09 3.48 15.13
N LEU A 128 5.82 3.53 14.69
CA LEU A 128 4.88 4.59 15.06
C LEU A 128 4.21 4.35 16.41
N ARG A 129 3.97 3.09 16.78
CA ARG A 129 3.26 2.73 18.01
C ARG A 129 3.87 3.29 19.31
N PRO A 130 5.20 3.31 19.53
CA PRO A 130 5.81 3.94 20.72
C PRO A 130 5.51 5.43 20.87
N HIS A 131 5.13 6.10 19.78
CA HIS A 131 4.71 7.49 19.74
C HIS A 131 3.20 7.70 19.93
N GLY A 132 2.44 6.63 20.20
CA GLY A 132 0.99 6.66 20.36
C GLY A 132 0.23 6.93 19.06
N ILE A 133 0.85 6.62 17.91
CA ILE A 133 0.28 6.81 16.57
C ILE A 133 -0.18 5.45 16.04
N GLU A 134 -1.45 5.36 15.68
CA GLU A 134 -2.03 4.18 15.05
C GLU A 134 -2.02 4.32 13.52
N ILE A 135 -2.00 3.20 12.79
CA ILE A 135 -2.04 3.20 11.34
C ILE A 135 -3.44 2.91 10.80
N LEU A 136 -3.80 3.60 9.73
CA LEU A 136 -4.98 3.32 8.91
C LEU A 136 -4.52 2.74 7.59
N ILE A 137 -4.77 1.45 7.36
CA ILE A 137 -4.30 0.76 6.15
C ILE A 137 -5.35 0.89 5.06
N GLY A 138 -4.95 1.41 3.89
CA GLY A 138 -5.73 1.42 2.66
C GLY A 138 -5.13 0.45 1.64
N ASN A 139 -5.98 -0.43 1.07
CA ASN A 139 -5.60 -1.34 0.00
C ASN A 139 -6.18 -0.85 -1.32
N SER A 140 -5.33 -0.49 -2.28
CA SER A 140 -5.76 0.06 -3.58
C SER A 140 -5.88 -0.99 -4.69
N HIS A 141 -5.60 -2.27 -4.41
CA HIS A 141 -5.67 -3.38 -5.39
C HIS A 141 -4.93 -3.11 -6.71
N TYR A 142 -3.86 -2.31 -6.66
CA TYR A 142 -3.13 -1.80 -7.84
C TYR A 142 -3.98 -0.94 -8.79
N LEU A 143 -5.14 -0.42 -8.31
CA LEU A 143 -6.06 0.41 -9.09
C LEU A 143 -5.93 1.88 -8.67
N ARG A 144 -5.64 2.75 -9.65
CA ARG A 144 -5.45 4.19 -9.41
C ARG A 144 -6.73 4.88 -8.90
N ASP A 145 -7.89 4.44 -9.37
CA ASP A 145 -9.17 5.01 -8.96
C ASP A 145 -9.48 4.64 -7.51
N GLU A 146 -9.20 3.40 -7.10
CA GLU A 146 -9.36 2.99 -5.70
C GLU A 146 -8.37 3.71 -4.77
N GLU A 147 -7.14 3.96 -5.21
CA GLU A 147 -6.19 4.78 -4.44
C GLU A 147 -6.69 6.21 -4.28
N GLU A 148 -7.26 6.81 -5.34
CA GLU A 148 -7.85 8.15 -5.28
C GLU A 148 -9.00 8.23 -4.28
N ASP A 149 -9.91 7.25 -4.30
CA ASP A 149 -11.02 7.17 -3.35
C ASP A 149 -10.53 7.03 -1.90
N LEU A 150 -9.50 6.21 -1.66
CA LEU A 150 -8.87 6.09 -0.35
C LEU A 150 -8.23 7.40 0.11
N VAL A 151 -7.52 8.11 -0.77
CA VAL A 151 -6.94 9.43 -0.49
C VAL A 151 -8.04 10.43 -0.10
N ARG A 152 -9.14 10.49 -0.87
CA ARG A 152 -10.29 11.35 -0.55
C ARG A 152 -10.89 11.01 0.81
N TYR A 153 -11.08 9.72 1.08
CA TYR A 153 -11.66 9.25 2.34
C TYR A 153 -10.80 9.63 3.54
N TYR A 154 -9.48 9.39 3.47
CA TYR A 154 -8.59 9.74 4.59
C TYR A 154 -8.43 11.25 4.77
N LEU A 155 -8.35 12.02 3.70
CA LEU A 155 -8.23 13.47 3.78
C LEU A 155 -9.53 14.15 4.22
N ALA A 156 -10.69 13.50 4.20
CA ALA A 156 -11.91 14.01 4.81
C ALA A 156 -11.82 14.16 6.34
N SER A 157 -10.94 13.34 6.99
CA SER A 157 -10.53 13.50 8.39
C SER A 157 -9.00 13.38 8.44
N PRO A 158 -8.27 14.47 8.18
CA PRO A 158 -6.86 14.42 7.86
C PRO A 158 -6.03 13.66 8.89
N PRO A 159 -5.22 12.66 8.48
CA PRO A 159 -4.27 11.98 9.35
C PRO A 159 -3.11 12.93 9.69
N MET A 160 -2.28 12.55 10.67
CA MET A 160 -1.04 13.28 10.98
C MET A 160 -0.02 13.25 9.82
N GLY A 161 -0.08 12.19 9.01
CA GLY A 161 0.78 11.98 7.87
C GLY A 161 0.29 10.81 7.03
N MET A 162 0.91 10.65 5.87
CA MET A 162 0.63 9.57 4.92
C MET A 162 1.93 8.87 4.51
N ILE A 163 1.88 7.54 4.37
CA ILE A 163 2.92 6.74 3.71
C ILE A 163 2.25 6.04 2.53
N VAL A 164 2.77 6.22 1.34
CA VAL A 164 2.16 5.75 0.11
C VAL A 164 3.15 4.97 -0.75
N THR A 165 2.69 3.97 -1.49
CA THR A 165 3.54 3.14 -2.36
C THR A 165 3.71 3.80 -3.73
N GLY A 166 4.96 3.98 -4.16
CA GLY A 166 5.31 4.45 -5.51
C GLY A 166 4.81 5.84 -5.87
N PHE A 167 4.82 6.14 -7.18
CA PHE A 167 4.45 7.44 -7.74
C PHE A 167 3.36 7.35 -8.82
N ASP A 168 2.81 6.17 -9.06
CA ASP A 168 1.91 5.85 -10.18
C ASP A 168 0.43 6.17 -9.96
N ARG A 169 0.12 6.99 -8.96
CA ARG A 169 -1.26 7.42 -8.64
C ARG A 169 -1.85 8.38 -9.67
N SER A 170 -3.17 8.56 -9.62
CA SER A 170 -3.87 9.53 -10.46
C SER A 170 -3.39 10.96 -10.17
N GLU A 171 -3.47 11.82 -11.18
CA GLU A 171 -3.16 13.26 -11.03
C GLU A 171 -4.07 13.93 -10.00
N ALA A 172 -5.32 13.48 -9.87
CA ALA A 172 -6.26 13.98 -8.89
C ALA A 172 -5.83 13.60 -7.46
N ALA A 173 -5.45 12.34 -7.22
CA ALA A 173 -4.92 11.90 -5.93
C ALA A 173 -3.65 12.66 -5.53
N ARG A 174 -2.73 12.89 -6.49
CA ARG A 174 -1.53 13.69 -6.26
C ARG A 174 -1.87 15.10 -5.81
N ARG A 175 -2.72 15.79 -6.56
CA ARG A 175 -3.17 17.16 -6.21
C ARG A 175 -3.87 17.23 -4.86
N LEU A 176 -4.66 16.21 -4.49
CA LEU A 176 -5.30 16.15 -3.19
C LEU A 176 -4.28 16.05 -2.04
N ILE A 177 -3.28 15.18 -2.18
CA ILE A 177 -2.21 15.04 -1.18
C ILE A 177 -1.43 16.35 -1.05
N ASP A 178 -0.98 16.93 -2.17
CA ASP A 178 -0.20 18.17 -2.19
C ASP A 178 -0.97 19.36 -1.58
N ALA A 179 -2.24 19.50 -1.92
CA ALA A 179 -3.09 20.58 -1.42
C ALA A 179 -3.50 20.41 0.05
N SER A 180 -3.43 19.18 0.59
CA SER A 180 -3.87 18.90 1.97
C SER A 180 -2.95 19.47 3.03
N GLY A 181 -1.67 19.69 2.71
CA GLY A 181 -0.62 20.03 3.67
C GLY A 181 -0.27 18.91 4.65
N VAL A 182 -0.80 17.70 4.46
CA VAL A 182 -0.47 16.52 5.25
C VAL A 182 0.89 16.00 4.82
N PRO A 183 1.87 15.81 5.72
CA PRO A 183 3.16 15.23 5.39
C PRO A 183 3.00 13.87 4.71
N CYS A 184 3.68 13.66 3.58
CA CYS A 184 3.61 12.43 2.79
C CYS A 184 5.01 11.89 2.49
N VAL A 185 5.19 10.57 2.72
CA VAL A 185 6.41 9.84 2.36
C VAL A 185 6.04 8.74 1.35
N HIS A 186 6.78 8.69 0.25
CA HIS A 186 6.66 7.66 -0.77
C HIS A 186 7.63 6.51 -0.46
N MET A 187 7.23 5.28 -0.70
CA MET A 187 8.09 4.12 -0.50
C MET A 187 8.18 3.23 -1.76
N MET A 188 9.17 2.34 -1.82
CA MET A 188 9.45 1.37 -2.89
C MET A 188 10.12 1.93 -4.15
N GLU A 189 10.17 3.22 -4.36
CA GLU A 189 10.75 3.88 -5.53
C GLU A 189 11.54 5.11 -5.10
N LEU A 190 12.42 5.58 -5.95
CA LEU A 190 13.21 6.78 -5.75
C LEU A 190 12.73 7.90 -6.70
N ALA A 191 12.73 9.12 -6.20
CA ALA A 191 12.50 10.32 -7.00
C ALA A 191 13.40 11.45 -6.51
N HIS A 192 13.84 12.28 -7.44
CA HIS A 192 14.67 13.47 -7.17
C HIS A 192 13.90 14.71 -7.60
N ALA A 193 12.87 15.07 -6.83
CA ALA A 193 12.06 16.26 -7.05
C ALA A 193 11.95 17.08 -5.76
N GLU A 194 11.78 18.39 -5.88
CA GLU A 194 11.58 19.28 -4.74
C GLU A 194 10.33 18.88 -3.96
N ASN A 195 10.41 18.92 -2.63
CA ASN A 195 9.32 18.59 -1.71
C ASN A 195 8.78 17.16 -1.81
N VAL A 196 9.50 16.24 -2.46
CA VAL A 196 9.18 14.82 -2.50
C VAL A 196 10.08 14.08 -1.50
N TYR A 197 9.46 13.39 -0.57
CA TYR A 197 10.14 12.56 0.42
C TYR A 197 9.92 11.10 0.06
N CYS A 198 11.00 10.36 -0.16
CA CYS A 198 10.88 8.95 -0.54
C CYS A 198 11.98 8.07 0.06
N VAL A 199 11.61 6.80 0.26
CA VAL A 199 12.48 5.73 0.73
C VAL A 199 12.29 4.53 -0.18
N GLY A 200 13.35 4.05 -0.79
CA GLY A 200 13.26 2.95 -1.74
C GLY A 200 14.60 2.47 -2.22
N PHE A 201 14.61 1.93 -3.42
CA PHE A 201 15.80 1.51 -4.14
C PHE A 201 15.54 1.55 -5.66
N SER A 202 16.61 1.50 -6.46
CA SER A 202 16.49 1.48 -7.92
C SER A 202 16.03 0.10 -8.40
N GLN A 203 14.82 0.01 -8.90
CA GLN A 203 14.27 -1.20 -9.51
C GLN A 203 15.03 -1.57 -10.81
N GLU A 204 15.44 -0.56 -11.56
CA GLU A 204 16.19 -0.76 -12.80
C GLU A 204 17.59 -1.34 -12.53
N ASP A 205 18.32 -0.80 -11.54
CA ASP A 205 19.63 -1.31 -11.17
C ASP A 205 19.54 -2.75 -10.64
N ALA A 206 18.46 -3.08 -9.95
CA ALA A 206 18.21 -4.44 -9.48
C ALA A 206 17.97 -5.40 -10.65
N GLY A 207 17.19 -5.01 -11.66
CA GLY A 207 17.03 -5.80 -12.89
C GLY A 207 18.33 -5.95 -13.68
N ASP A 208 19.13 -4.89 -13.79
CA ASP A 208 20.46 -4.90 -14.40
C ASP A 208 21.42 -5.88 -13.71
N ALA A 209 21.39 -5.90 -12.37
CA ALA A 209 22.23 -6.82 -11.59
C ALA A 209 21.88 -8.29 -11.84
N VAL A 210 20.58 -8.62 -11.98
CA VAL A 210 20.15 -9.98 -12.34
C VAL A 210 20.64 -10.38 -13.73
N ALA A 211 20.49 -9.50 -14.73
CA ALA A 211 21.00 -9.77 -16.07
C ALA A 211 22.50 -10.02 -16.07
N LYS A 212 23.28 -9.17 -15.40
CA LYS A 212 24.75 -9.35 -15.26
C LYS A 212 25.10 -10.68 -14.61
N HIS A 213 24.35 -11.09 -13.60
CA HIS A 213 24.57 -12.39 -12.94
C HIS A 213 24.36 -13.57 -13.90
N LEU A 214 23.24 -13.60 -14.63
CA LEU A 214 22.96 -14.66 -15.60
C LEU A 214 23.99 -14.69 -16.74
N LEU A 215 24.38 -13.53 -17.27
CA LEU A 215 25.44 -13.42 -18.28
C LEU A 215 26.78 -13.92 -17.75
N ALA A 216 27.13 -13.58 -16.51
CA ALA A 216 28.40 -14.06 -15.89
C ALA A 216 28.42 -15.58 -15.67
N ARG A 217 27.26 -16.21 -15.51
CA ARG A 217 27.11 -17.67 -15.47
C ARG A 217 27.24 -18.33 -16.85
N GLY A 218 27.23 -17.55 -17.93
CA GLY A 218 27.32 -18.03 -19.31
C GLY A 218 25.95 -18.26 -19.97
N CYS A 219 24.82 -17.85 -19.35
CA CYS A 219 23.52 -17.95 -19.96
C CYS A 219 23.46 -17.07 -21.23
N ARG A 220 22.93 -17.63 -22.31
CA ARG A 220 22.87 -16.97 -23.62
C ARG A 220 21.45 -16.56 -24.02
N HIS A 221 20.48 -17.40 -23.66
CA HIS A 221 19.05 -17.21 -23.98
C HIS A 221 18.31 -16.84 -22.70
N ASN A 222 18.28 -15.53 -22.40
CA ASN A 222 17.80 -15.00 -21.13
C ASN A 222 16.38 -14.48 -21.24
N ALA A 223 15.44 -15.09 -20.53
CA ALA A 223 14.02 -14.72 -20.50
C ALA A 223 13.69 -13.82 -19.31
N PHE A 224 12.69 -12.96 -19.50
CA PHE A 224 12.01 -12.22 -18.44
C PHE A 224 10.54 -12.58 -18.36
N ILE A 225 10.07 -13.01 -17.19
CA ILE A 225 8.66 -13.34 -16.93
C ILE A 225 8.13 -12.39 -15.87
N ALA A 226 7.09 -11.63 -16.20
CA ALA A 226 6.45 -10.69 -15.30
C ALA A 226 4.92 -10.80 -15.29
N ALA A 227 4.35 -10.66 -14.12
CA ALA A 227 2.91 -10.59 -13.88
C ALA A 227 2.60 -9.35 -13.03
N GLN A 228 1.32 -8.94 -12.96
CA GLN A 228 0.93 -7.75 -12.20
C GLN A 228 1.77 -6.53 -12.61
N LEU A 229 1.63 -6.08 -13.86
CA LEU A 229 2.50 -5.11 -14.51
C LEU A 229 2.39 -3.70 -13.92
N ASP A 230 2.70 -3.55 -12.64
CA ASP A 230 2.87 -2.25 -12.01
C ASP A 230 4.21 -1.59 -12.42
N PRO A 231 4.39 -0.28 -12.25
CA PRO A 231 5.59 0.44 -12.69
C PRO A 231 6.89 -0.15 -12.18
N ARG A 232 6.95 -0.64 -10.95
CA ARG A 232 8.14 -1.25 -10.34
C ARG A 232 8.53 -2.54 -11.04
N MET A 233 7.53 -3.36 -11.40
CA MET A 233 7.75 -4.56 -12.21
C MET A 233 8.31 -4.22 -13.60
N LEU A 234 7.74 -3.20 -14.24
CA LEU A 234 8.20 -2.75 -15.56
C LEU A 234 9.62 -2.16 -15.51
N GLN A 235 9.95 -1.40 -14.47
CA GLN A 235 11.30 -0.84 -14.25
C GLN A 235 12.34 -1.96 -14.08
N ARG A 236 12.04 -3.05 -13.35
CA ARG A 236 12.92 -4.22 -13.25
C ARG A 236 13.19 -4.83 -14.61
N GLY A 237 12.13 -5.06 -15.39
CA GLY A 237 12.23 -5.58 -16.75
C GLY A 237 13.07 -4.66 -17.65
N GLU A 238 12.90 -3.35 -17.52
CA GLU A 238 13.67 -2.37 -18.29
C GLU A 238 15.18 -2.42 -17.97
N GLY A 239 15.54 -2.51 -16.67
CA GLY A 239 16.92 -2.68 -16.25
C GLY A 239 17.54 -3.96 -16.81
N PHE A 240 16.81 -5.08 -16.71
CA PHE A 240 17.20 -6.37 -17.24
C PHE A 240 17.40 -6.33 -18.77
N ARG A 241 16.44 -5.80 -19.50
CA ARG A 241 16.47 -5.63 -20.95
C ARG A 241 17.67 -4.79 -21.41
N ARG A 242 17.87 -3.64 -20.78
CA ARG A 242 19.01 -2.75 -21.12
C ARG A 242 20.39 -3.42 -20.91
N ALA A 243 20.51 -4.24 -19.87
CA ALA A 243 21.76 -4.98 -19.65
C ALA A 243 22.00 -6.02 -20.74
N LEU A 244 20.98 -6.78 -21.13
CA LEU A 244 21.05 -7.74 -22.23
C LEU A 244 21.32 -7.06 -23.59
N GLN A 245 20.71 -5.91 -23.86
CA GLN A 245 20.96 -5.12 -25.06
C GLN A 245 22.41 -4.66 -25.13
N ARG A 246 23.00 -4.17 -24.04
CA ARG A 246 24.42 -3.81 -23.98
C ARG A 246 25.34 -4.99 -24.26
N ALA A 247 24.93 -6.20 -23.90
CA ALA A 247 25.66 -7.44 -24.15
C ALA A 247 25.39 -8.01 -25.56
N GLY A 248 24.45 -7.46 -26.33
CA GLY A 248 24.02 -8.00 -27.63
C GLY A 248 23.25 -9.33 -27.52
N MET A 249 22.65 -9.61 -26.36
CA MET A 249 21.96 -10.88 -26.02
C MET A 249 20.47 -10.70 -25.70
N HIS A 250 19.89 -9.56 -26.07
CA HIS A 250 18.46 -9.33 -25.87
C HIS A 250 17.63 -9.98 -27.00
N GLU A 251 16.68 -10.81 -26.61
CA GLU A 251 15.74 -11.49 -27.50
C GLU A 251 14.31 -11.12 -27.10
N PRO A 252 13.59 -10.26 -27.86
CA PRO A 252 12.27 -9.77 -27.49
C PRO A 252 11.21 -10.86 -27.31
N ASP A 253 11.34 -11.99 -27.99
CA ASP A 253 10.43 -13.14 -27.88
C ASP A 253 10.62 -13.96 -26.58
N LEU A 254 11.68 -13.66 -25.81
CA LEU A 254 11.91 -14.22 -24.46
C LEU A 254 11.28 -13.36 -23.34
N GLU A 255 10.52 -12.32 -23.68
CA GLU A 255 9.75 -11.56 -22.68
C GLU A 255 8.31 -12.06 -22.63
N ILE A 256 7.86 -12.45 -21.42
CA ILE A 256 6.46 -12.82 -21.16
C ILE A 256 5.90 -11.87 -20.11
N LEU A 257 5.02 -10.97 -20.55
CA LEU A 257 4.40 -9.95 -19.71
C LEU A 257 2.88 -10.18 -19.66
N THR A 258 2.33 -10.31 -18.46
CA THR A 258 0.89 -10.48 -18.27
C THR A 258 0.34 -9.55 -17.19
N PRO A 259 -0.81 -8.89 -17.40
CA PRO A 259 -1.45 -8.08 -16.36
C PRO A 259 -2.13 -8.94 -15.27
N ALA A 260 -2.18 -10.26 -15.42
CA ALA A 260 -2.78 -11.15 -14.44
C ALA A 260 -2.10 -11.01 -13.06
N PRO A 261 -2.85 -11.17 -11.95
CA PRO A 261 -2.27 -11.17 -10.61
C PRO A 261 -1.20 -12.26 -10.46
N SER A 262 -0.08 -11.90 -9.81
CA SER A 262 1.03 -12.83 -9.57
C SER A 262 0.61 -13.95 -8.62
N SER A 263 1.06 -15.17 -8.91
CA SER A 263 0.88 -16.34 -8.06
C SER A 263 1.87 -17.45 -8.42
N ILE A 264 2.07 -18.40 -7.49
CA ILE A 264 2.85 -19.62 -7.74
C ILE A 264 2.27 -20.43 -8.92
N GLY A 265 0.93 -20.55 -8.96
CA GLY A 265 0.25 -21.27 -10.06
C GLY A 265 0.50 -20.64 -11.43
N LEU A 266 0.44 -19.32 -11.52
CA LEU A 266 0.77 -18.58 -12.73
C LEU A 266 2.24 -18.78 -13.13
N GLY A 267 3.16 -18.80 -12.15
CA GLY A 267 4.57 -19.11 -12.39
C GLY A 267 4.78 -20.47 -13.04
N CYS A 268 4.07 -21.52 -12.57
CA CYS A 268 4.09 -22.85 -13.22
C CYS A 268 3.62 -22.79 -14.68
N GLU A 269 2.54 -22.07 -14.93
CA GLU A 269 1.94 -21.96 -16.28
C GLU A 269 2.88 -21.23 -17.23
N LEU A 270 3.37 -20.06 -16.85
CA LEU A 270 4.24 -19.23 -17.70
C LEU A 270 5.58 -19.92 -17.99
N PHE A 271 6.17 -20.62 -17.00
CA PHE A 271 7.36 -21.43 -17.22
C PHE A 271 7.12 -22.51 -18.27
N ARG A 272 6.03 -23.29 -18.16
CA ARG A 272 5.69 -24.33 -19.13
C ARG A 272 5.49 -23.75 -20.54
N GLN A 273 4.81 -22.62 -20.66
CA GLN A 273 4.62 -21.91 -21.92
C GLN A 273 5.94 -21.45 -22.53
N LEU A 274 6.85 -20.92 -21.71
CA LEU A 274 8.17 -20.48 -22.16
C LEU A 274 8.97 -21.65 -22.71
N ILE A 275 9.13 -22.73 -21.95
CA ILE A 275 9.92 -23.91 -22.34
C ILE A 275 9.34 -24.59 -23.59
N ALA A 276 8.01 -24.66 -23.71
CA ALA A 276 7.37 -25.22 -24.91
C ALA A 276 7.67 -24.38 -26.18
N ARG A 277 7.77 -23.06 -26.03
CA ARG A 277 8.03 -22.14 -27.15
C ARG A 277 9.53 -22.00 -27.46
N ARG A 278 10.36 -21.97 -26.43
CA ARG A 278 11.82 -21.73 -26.49
C ARG A 278 12.52 -22.75 -25.57
N PRO A 279 12.69 -23.99 -26.04
CA PRO A 279 13.36 -25.05 -25.27
C PRO A 279 14.87 -24.81 -25.07
N ASP A 280 15.43 -23.85 -25.77
CA ASP A 280 16.82 -23.42 -25.70
C ASP A 280 17.12 -22.35 -24.64
N VAL A 281 16.08 -21.85 -23.90
CA VAL A 281 16.26 -20.89 -22.82
C VAL A 281 17.10 -21.50 -21.70
N ASP A 282 18.13 -20.76 -21.25
CA ASP A 282 19.09 -21.22 -20.24
C ASP A 282 19.19 -20.30 -19.01
N GLY A 283 18.56 -19.12 -19.05
CA GLY A 283 18.45 -18.20 -17.94
C GLY A 283 17.07 -17.56 -17.87
N ILE A 284 16.45 -17.51 -16.68
CA ILE A 284 15.13 -16.89 -16.49
C ILE A 284 15.13 -15.98 -15.28
N PHE A 285 14.81 -14.71 -15.50
CA PHE A 285 14.45 -13.77 -14.44
C PHE A 285 12.92 -13.69 -14.29
N LEU A 286 12.44 -14.06 -13.12
CA LEU A 286 11.02 -13.90 -12.77
C LEU A 286 10.84 -12.69 -11.86
N GLY A 287 9.92 -11.80 -12.21
CA GLY A 287 9.76 -10.50 -11.59
C GLY A 287 9.40 -10.52 -10.09
N ASN A 288 9.06 -11.70 -9.52
CA ASN A 288 8.95 -11.93 -8.08
C ASN A 288 9.13 -13.42 -7.73
N ASP A 289 9.28 -13.69 -6.43
CA ASP A 289 9.53 -15.02 -5.91
C ASP A 289 8.36 -15.99 -6.03
N ASP A 290 7.12 -15.50 -6.01
CA ASP A 290 5.94 -16.38 -6.21
C ASP A 290 5.98 -17.01 -7.61
N LEU A 291 6.29 -16.22 -8.63
CA LEU A 291 6.47 -16.73 -10.00
C LEU A 291 7.67 -17.67 -10.07
N ALA A 292 8.79 -17.33 -9.40
CA ALA A 292 10.00 -18.13 -9.41
C ALA A 292 9.83 -19.49 -8.72
N GLN A 293 9.13 -19.53 -7.59
CA GLN A 293 8.77 -20.77 -6.91
C GLN A 293 7.88 -21.64 -7.81
N GLY A 294 6.91 -21.02 -8.50
CA GLY A 294 6.09 -21.71 -9.49
C GLY A 294 6.93 -22.34 -10.60
N ALA A 295 7.90 -21.59 -11.13
CA ALA A 295 8.83 -22.08 -12.15
C ALA A 295 9.68 -23.25 -11.63
N LEU A 296 10.20 -23.19 -10.41
CA LEU A 296 10.94 -24.29 -9.78
C LEU A 296 10.09 -25.55 -9.63
N PHE A 297 8.83 -25.41 -9.19
CA PHE A 297 7.91 -26.55 -9.06
C PHE A 297 7.61 -27.18 -10.41
N GLU A 298 7.44 -26.38 -11.45
CA GLU A 298 7.13 -26.89 -12.79
C GLU A 298 8.36 -27.50 -13.46
N ALA A 299 9.55 -26.90 -13.32
CA ALA A 299 10.80 -27.46 -13.78
C ALA A 299 11.01 -28.88 -13.24
N ARG A 300 10.75 -29.08 -11.95
CA ARG A 300 10.83 -30.42 -11.35
C ARG A 300 9.80 -31.41 -11.93
N ARG A 301 8.56 -30.99 -12.21
CA ARG A 301 7.53 -31.83 -12.86
C ARG A 301 7.92 -32.22 -14.29
N MET A 302 8.61 -31.31 -14.98
CA MET A 302 9.09 -31.51 -16.34
C MET A 302 10.47 -32.22 -16.41
N ASN A 303 11.06 -32.59 -15.27
CA ASN A 303 12.40 -33.16 -15.15
C ASN A 303 13.50 -32.26 -15.75
N ILE A 304 13.32 -30.94 -15.68
CA ILE A 304 14.33 -29.94 -16.05
C ILE A 304 15.19 -29.66 -14.82
N ARG A 305 16.51 -29.75 -14.98
CA ARG A 305 17.42 -29.51 -13.90
C ARG A 305 17.71 -28.03 -13.74
N VAL A 306 17.56 -27.54 -12.53
CA VAL A 306 17.88 -26.18 -12.12
C VAL A 306 19.05 -26.24 -11.14
N PRO A 307 20.21 -25.63 -11.42
CA PRO A 307 20.46 -24.63 -12.46
C PRO A 307 21.09 -25.19 -13.76
N GLU A 308 21.31 -26.52 -13.93
CA GLU A 308 22.15 -27.09 -14.97
C GLU A 308 21.55 -26.92 -16.37
N ASP A 309 20.25 -27.11 -16.54
CA ASP A 309 19.55 -26.92 -17.82
C ASP A 309 19.01 -25.50 -17.95
N VAL A 310 18.55 -24.89 -16.85
CA VAL A 310 18.05 -23.52 -16.82
C VAL A 310 18.29 -22.87 -15.46
N ALA A 311 18.94 -21.72 -15.43
CA ALA A 311 19.12 -20.91 -14.23
C ALA A 311 17.87 -20.08 -13.96
N ILE A 312 17.42 -20.02 -12.69
CA ILE A 312 16.20 -19.31 -12.28
C ILE A 312 16.55 -18.29 -11.20
N VAL A 313 16.17 -17.03 -11.43
CA VAL A 313 16.33 -15.92 -10.48
C VAL A 313 14.96 -15.30 -10.16
N GLY A 314 14.66 -15.11 -8.87
CA GLY A 314 13.48 -14.44 -8.36
C GLY A 314 13.74 -12.99 -7.95
N PHE A 315 12.78 -12.41 -7.20
CA PHE A 315 12.85 -11.05 -6.69
C PHE A 315 11.98 -10.90 -5.42
N ASN A 316 12.51 -10.29 -4.39
CA ASN A 316 12.05 -9.91 -3.06
C ASN A 316 12.68 -10.70 -1.89
N ASP A 317 13.25 -11.87 -2.09
CA ASP A 317 13.75 -12.77 -1.04
C ASP A 317 12.66 -13.03 0.03
N LEU A 318 11.52 -13.54 -0.42
CA LEU A 318 10.42 -13.95 0.46
C LEU A 318 10.79 -15.17 1.29
N ALA A 319 10.12 -15.39 2.41
CA ALA A 319 10.45 -16.41 3.40
C ALA A 319 10.67 -17.82 2.82
N GLY A 320 9.91 -18.22 1.77
CA GLY A 320 10.08 -19.52 1.12
C GLY A 320 11.27 -19.65 0.19
N SER A 321 11.96 -18.54 -0.16
CA SER A 321 13.02 -18.57 -1.18
C SER A 321 14.27 -19.33 -0.74
N ALA A 322 14.59 -19.28 0.55
CA ALA A 322 15.71 -20.03 1.12
C ALA A 322 15.42 -21.52 1.35
N ASP A 323 14.14 -21.90 1.35
CA ASP A 323 13.66 -23.25 1.67
C ASP A 323 13.20 -24.03 0.42
N CYS A 324 13.25 -23.41 -0.77
CA CYS A 324 13.02 -24.10 -2.04
C CYS A 324 14.08 -25.17 -2.31
N VAL A 325 13.77 -26.12 -3.20
CA VAL A 325 14.72 -27.11 -3.73
C VAL A 325 14.70 -27.07 -5.26
N PRO A 326 15.77 -26.54 -5.87
CA PRO A 326 16.95 -25.88 -5.30
C PRO A 326 16.61 -24.55 -4.58
N ARG A 327 17.46 -24.10 -3.65
CA ARG A 327 17.30 -22.80 -2.97
C ARG A 327 17.32 -21.66 -3.99
N LEU A 328 16.34 -20.76 -3.90
CA LEU A 328 16.13 -19.72 -4.92
C LEU A 328 17.14 -18.58 -4.78
N THR A 329 17.92 -18.36 -5.85
CA THR A 329 18.67 -17.11 -6.08
C THR A 329 17.66 -15.99 -6.35
N THR A 330 17.78 -14.86 -5.63
CA THR A 330 16.80 -13.79 -5.69
C THR A 330 17.38 -12.45 -5.29
N VAL A 331 16.72 -11.37 -5.64
CA VAL A 331 17.06 -10.02 -5.15
C VAL A 331 16.39 -9.81 -3.80
N ARG A 332 17.19 -9.62 -2.75
CA ARG A 332 16.69 -9.20 -1.44
C ARG A 332 16.39 -7.71 -1.45
N THR A 333 15.15 -7.39 -1.10
CA THR A 333 14.70 -6.00 -0.92
C THR A 333 14.62 -5.65 0.58
N PRO A 334 15.04 -4.44 1.01
CA PRO A 334 15.13 -4.08 2.43
C PRO A 334 13.74 -3.68 3.00
N ARG A 335 12.78 -4.60 3.00
CA ARG A 335 11.36 -4.32 3.31
C ARG A 335 11.14 -3.76 4.71
N ALA A 336 11.67 -4.41 5.73
CA ALA A 336 11.52 -3.95 7.12
C ALA A 336 12.22 -2.60 7.34
N GLU A 337 13.47 -2.47 6.86
CA GLU A 337 14.24 -1.22 6.94
C GLU A 337 13.53 -0.07 6.20
N MET A 338 12.90 -0.37 5.05
CA MET A 338 12.11 0.61 4.30
C MET A 338 10.91 1.12 5.09
N GLY A 339 10.17 0.23 5.74
CA GLY A 339 9.04 0.60 6.60
C GLY A 339 9.49 1.44 7.80
N GLU A 340 10.55 1.03 8.47
CA GLU A 340 11.14 1.76 9.60
C GLU A 340 11.60 3.16 9.17
N THR A 341 12.41 3.22 8.11
CA THR A 341 12.97 4.49 7.62
C THR A 341 11.88 5.44 7.12
N ALA A 342 10.86 4.92 6.42
CA ALA A 342 9.73 5.74 5.98
C ALA A 342 8.93 6.32 7.15
N ALA A 343 8.71 5.52 8.21
CA ALA A 343 8.03 5.98 9.41
C ALA A 343 8.85 7.02 10.19
N GLN A 344 10.16 6.83 10.33
CA GLN A 344 11.07 7.79 10.96
C GLN A 344 11.13 9.11 10.20
N LEU A 345 11.23 9.04 8.86
CA LEU A 345 11.19 10.21 7.99
C LEU A 345 9.87 10.97 8.15
N LEU A 346 8.74 10.25 8.17
CA LEU A 346 7.43 10.86 8.40
C LEU A 346 7.32 11.51 9.78
N LEU A 347 7.84 10.89 10.84
CA LEU A 347 7.88 11.48 12.18
C LEU A 347 8.64 12.80 12.21
N SER A 348 9.78 12.89 11.51
CA SER A 348 10.55 14.12 11.38
C SER A 348 9.74 15.23 10.68
N LEU A 349 9.02 14.88 9.62
CA LEU A 349 8.13 15.81 8.91
C LEU A 349 6.96 16.30 9.79
N ILE A 350 6.32 15.40 10.54
CA ILE A 350 5.24 15.74 11.48
C ILE A 350 5.74 16.71 12.55
N ARG A 351 6.97 16.53 13.03
CA ARG A 351 7.63 17.40 14.01
C ARG A 351 8.19 18.68 13.41
N ARG A 352 8.12 18.85 12.09
CA ARG A 352 8.70 19.97 11.34
C ARG A 352 10.21 20.10 11.54
N GLU A 353 10.88 18.97 11.71
CA GLU A 353 12.34 18.89 11.79
C GLU A 353 12.94 19.07 10.38
N ARG A 354 14.17 19.56 10.33
CA ARG A 354 14.88 19.71 9.06
C ARG A 354 15.29 18.33 8.54
N VAL A 355 14.76 17.93 7.39
CA VAL A 355 15.16 16.70 6.70
C VAL A 355 16.35 16.99 5.78
N ALA A 356 17.50 16.38 6.09
CA ALA A 356 18.72 16.59 5.30
C ALA A 356 18.72 15.82 3.97
N LYS A 357 18.07 14.66 3.93
CA LYS A 357 17.99 13.79 2.74
C LYS A 357 16.52 13.46 2.47
N PRO A 358 15.87 14.13 1.54
CA PRO A 358 14.48 13.84 1.18
C PRO A 358 14.32 12.51 0.44
N THR A 359 15.35 12.06 -0.29
CA THR A 359 15.41 10.78 -0.98
C THR A 359 16.42 9.87 -0.28
N ILE A 360 15.95 8.72 0.21
CA ILE A 360 16.76 7.73 0.90
C ILE A 360 16.77 6.46 0.06
N ASP A 361 17.95 6.17 -0.52
CA ASP A 361 18.21 4.93 -1.25
C ASP A 361 18.79 3.90 -0.27
N LEU A 362 18.07 2.80 -0.08
CA LEU A 362 18.47 1.69 0.79
C LEU A 362 19.23 0.61 0.03
N GLY A 363 19.26 0.68 -1.29
CA GLY A 363 19.86 -0.34 -2.13
C GLY A 363 19.10 -1.67 -2.11
N PHE A 364 19.75 -2.70 -2.62
CA PHE A 364 19.27 -4.09 -2.68
C PHE A 364 20.47 -5.03 -2.64
N GLU A 365 20.21 -6.33 -2.44
CA GLU A 365 21.24 -7.36 -2.46
C GLU A 365 20.83 -8.51 -3.41
N LEU A 366 21.70 -8.92 -4.33
CA LEU A 366 21.51 -10.17 -5.06
C LEU A 366 22.01 -11.34 -4.20
N VAL A 367 21.09 -12.12 -3.68
CA VAL A 367 21.37 -13.29 -2.84
C VAL A 367 21.50 -14.51 -3.73
N VAL A 368 22.75 -14.88 -4.04
CA VAL A 368 23.06 -16.05 -4.87
C VAL A 368 22.90 -17.32 -4.05
N ARG A 369 22.12 -18.27 -4.57
CA ARG A 369 21.86 -19.59 -3.99
C ARG A 369 22.04 -20.68 -5.06
N GLU A 370 21.26 -21.77 -4.96
CA GLU A 370 21.44 -22.96 -5.78
C GLU A 370 20.79 -22.86 -7.18
N SER A 371 19.75 -22.02 -7.33
CA SER A 371 18.95 -21.99 -8.57
C SER A 371 19.55 -21.16 -9.71
N ALA A 372 20.60 -20.36 -9.45
CA ALA A 372 21.30 -19.59 -10.47
C ALA A 372 22.69 -19.17 -10.03
#